data_4df489d0cceb75ccecbf3ac17582957a
#
_entry.id   4df489d0cceb75ccecbf3ac17582957a
#
_cell.length_a   1.000
_cell.length_b   1.000
_cell.length_c   1.000
_cell.angle_alpha   90.00
_cell.angle_beta   90.00
_cell.angle_gamma   90.00
#
_symmetry.space_group_name_H-M   'P 1'
#
loop_
_entity.id
_entity.type
_entity.pdbx_description
1 polymer ?
#
loop_
_entity_poly.entity_id
_entity_poly.type
_entity_poly.pdbx_seq_one_letter_code
_entity_poly.pdbx_strand_id
1 'polypeptide(L)'
;MAGMLTHEQKQLGFRLRARGWRLVDIAREIGCTAPMVGLMVRDGRFTTGIPDEWAPRSGCLGIAEREQILVGIRAGNSLSSIALRLGRAPSTVTREVTTNGGREGYSAWSAHQRARKQAGRPKPCKLREGRLCDEVARRLLELWSPDEIARRLPLDFPDDPEMRVSHETIYQSLFVQGRGELRRELARCLRSGRTSRKKRGTPDRRGRIPGMVNISERPAEVADRAVPGHWEGDLILGENGRSAVGTLVERTTRLVLLLHLEDGRSAVSVEAAMRKTIATLPVELRKSITWDQGAEMSTHAAFTTATGIPIYFCDPHAPWQRGSNENTNGLLRQYLPKSTDLSRHTAADLKRIQRSLNDRPRKTLGYMTPSEAYAQVVAATA
;
A
#
# COMPACT_ATOMS: atom_id res chain seq x y z
N MET A 1 -22.77 43.42 34.45
CA MET A 1 -22.62 41.94 34.41
C MET A 1 -23.22 41.44 33.10
N ALA A 2 -22.40 41.01 32.15
CA ALA A 2 -22.92 40.44 30.90
C ALA A 2 -23.44 39.03 31.18
N GLY A 3 -24.77 38.88 31.22
CA GLY A 3 -25.40 37.59 31.48
C GLY A 3 -25.01 36.55 30.46
N MET A 4 -24.84 35.28 30.88
CA MET A 4 -24.65 34.14 29.96
C MET A 4 -25.89 34.00 29.08
N LEU A 5 -25.67 33.98 27.76
CA LEU A 5 -26.75 33.76 26.79
C LEU A 5 -27.45 32.42 27.05
N THR A 6 -28.79 32.43 27.01
CA THR A 6 -29.60 31.21 27.11
C THR A 6 -29.36 30.29 25.89
N HIS A 7 -29.76 29.04 26.03
CA HIS A 7 -29.65 28.09 24.93
C HIS A 7 -30.45 28.51 23.68
N GLU A 8 -31.63 29.07 23.89
CA GLU A 8 -32.51 29.60 22.82
C GLU A 8 -31.89 30.79 22.09
N GLN A 9 -31.31 31.75 22.87
CA GLN A 9 -30.60 32.90 22.30
C GLN A 9 -29.42 32.49 21.47
N LYS A 10 -28.66 31.49 21.92
CA LYS A 10 -27.57 30.90 21.16
C LYS A 10 -28.07 30.26 19.85
N GLN A 11 -29.13 29.45 19.90
CA GLN A 11 -29.70 28.81 18.71
C GLN A 11 -30.23 29.83 17.69
N LEU A 12 -30.90 30.90 18.16
CA LEU A 12 -31.39 31.97 17.30
C LEU A 12 -30.23 32.68 16.60
N GLY A 13 -29.21 33.05 17.33
CA GLY A 13 -28.01 33.69 16.77
C GLY A 13 -27.34 32.87 15.65
N PHE A 14 -27.37 31.56 15.74
CA PHE A 14 -26.86 30.64 14.70
C PHE A 14 -27.72 30.63 13.45
N ARG A 15 -29.01 30.50 13.61
CA ARG A 15 -29.95 30.53 12.48
C ARG A 15 -29.83 31.82 11.69
N LEU A 16 -29.68 32.94 12.37
CA LEU A 16 -29.51 34.24 11.73
C LEU A 16 -28.14 34.35 11.02
N ARG A 17 -27.05 33.81 11.63
CA ARG A 17 -25.73 33.79 10.98
C ARG A 17 -25.72 32.92 9.74
N ALA A 18 -26.32 31.76 9.79
CA ALA A 18 -26.46 30.86 8.62
C ALA A 18 -27.24 31.49 7.47
N ARG A 19 -28.15 32.46 7.77
CA ARG A 19 -28.87 33.27 6.79
C ARG A 19 -28.11 34.50 6.30
N GLY A 20 -26.82 34.63 6.65
CA GLY A 20 -25.96 35.71 6.18
C GLY A 20 -26.01 37.01 6.96
N TRP A 21 -26.72 37.05 8.11
CA TRP A 21 -26.83 38.25 8.93
C TRP A 21 -25.47 38.69 9.46
N ARG A 22 -25.27 40.01 9.58
CA ARG A 22 -24.05 40.59 10.18
C ARG A 22 -24.05 40.40 11.68
N LEU A 23 -22.86 40.26 12.27
CA LEU A 23 -22.70 40.02 13.73
C LEU A 23 -23.40 41.11 14.60
N VAL A 24 -23.43 42.34 14.13
CA VAL A 24 -24.06 43.47 14.81
C VAL A 24 -25.60 43.29 14.83
N ASP A 25 -26.17 42.89 13.74
CA ASP A 25 -27.65 42.70 13.63
C ASP A 25 -28.11 41.47 14.44
N ILE A 26 -27.30 40.40 14.45
CA ILE A 26 -27.52 39.25 15.31
C ILE A 26 -27.45 39.63 16.78
N ALA A 27 -26.45 40.42 17.17
CA ALA A 27 -26.23 40.86 18.54
C ALA A 27 -27.45 41.67 19.05
N ARG A 28 -27.99 42.52 18.20
CA ARG A 28 -29.22 43.31 18.51
C ARG A 28 -30.44 42.41 18.71
N GLU A 29 -30.62 41.42 17.86
CA GLU A 29 -31.75 40.50 17.87
C GLU A 29 -31.75 39.60 19.11
N ILE A 30 -30.58 39.10 19.52
CA ILE A 30 -30.46 38.18 20.65
C ILE A 30 -30.17 38.87 21.97
N GLY A 31 -30.05 40.23 21.98
CA GLY A 31 -29.87 41.04 23.21
C GLY A 31 -28.47 40.91 23.81
N CYS A 32 -27.41 40.84 22.97
CA CYS A 32 -26.02 40.78 23.42
C CYS A 32 -25.13 41.74 22.64
N THR A 33 -23.80 41.69 22.87
CA THR A 33 -22.84 42.52 22.15
C THR A 33 -22.27 41.81 20.91
N ALA A 34 -21.94 42.57 19.87
CA ALA A 34 -21.33 42.04 18.67
C ALA A 34 -20.00 41.30 18.89
N PRO A 35 -19.10 41.76 19.79
CA PRO A 35 -17.90 40.99 20.17
C PRO A 35 -18.24 39.60 20.75
N MET A 36 -19.33 39.49 21.51
CA MET A 36 -19.76 38.23 22.13
C MET A 36 -20.27 37.24 21.09
N VAL A 37 -21.00 37.71 20.04
CA VAL A 37 -21.35 36.91 18.89
C VAL A 37 -20.09 36.53 18.10
N GLY A 38 -19.14 37.44 17.95
CA GLY A 38 -17.85 37.16 17.28
C GLY A 38 -17.01 36.09 18.00
N LEU A 39 -16.95 36.14 19.33
CA LEU A 39 -16.32 35.09 20.14
C LEU A 39 -17.02 33.75 19.98
N MET A 40 -18.35 33.74 20.00
CA MET A 40 -19.15 32.54 19.76
C MET A 40 -18.85 31.91 18.42
N VAL A 41 -18.65 32.72 17.37
CA VAL A 41 -18.32 32.25 16.00
C VAL A 41 -16.86 31.78 15.90
N ARG A 42 -15.93 32.47 16.57
CA ARG A 42 -14.49 32.17 16.52
C ARG A 42 -14.07 30.94 17.31
N ASP A 43 -14.72 30.64 18.43
CA ASP A 43 -14.40 29.50 19.29
C ASP A 43 -14.73 28.13 18.62
N GLY A 44 -15.11 28.13 17.32
CA GLY A 44 -15.30 26.92 16.54
C GLY A 44 -16.40 25.99 17.08
N ARG A 45 -17.15 26.41 18.10
CA ARG A 45 -18.31 25.68 18.64
C ARG A 45 -19.54 25.81 17.75
N PHE A 46 -19.35 26.47 16.63
CA PHE A 46 -20.31 26.71 15.58
C PHE A 46 -19.75 26.34 14.22
N THR A 47 -19.67 25.05 13.97
CA THR A 47 -19.71 24.58 12.60
C THR A 47 -21.02 25.08 11.99
N THR A 48 -20.92 25.77 10.85
CA THR A 48 -22.04 26.14 9.97
C THR A 48 -22.74 24.88 9.51
N GLY A 49 -23.69 24.46 10.21
CA GLY A 49 -24.47 23.26 10.06
C GLY A 49 -24.76 22.81 11.48
N ILE A 50 -25.95 23.11 11.96
CA ILE A 50 -26.55 22.31 12.99
C ILE A 50 -26.60 20.91 12.40
N PRO A 51 -25.80 19.94 12.85
CA PRO A 51 -26.14 18.57 12.55
C PRO A 51 -27.22 18.18 13.56
N ASP A 52 -28.41 18.79 13.47
CA ASP A 52 -29.59 18.27 14.14
C ASP A 52 -30.07 16.99 13.46
N GLU A 53 -29.49 16.62 12.34
CA GLU A 53 -29.71 15.36 11.67
C GLU A 53 -28.40 14.59 11.51
N TRP A 54 -27.85 14.12 12.64
CA TRP A 54 -26.93 13.02 12.53
C TRP A 54 -27.67 11.82 11.93
N ALA A 55 -27.39 11.52 10.67
CA ALA A 55 -27.87 10.33 10.01
C ALA A 55 -26.93 9.16 10.29
N PRO A 56 -27.41 8.06 10.86
CA PRO A 56 -26.61 6.85 10.99
C PRO A 56 -26.23 6.31 9.61
N ARG A 57 -25.17 5.51 9.55
CA ARG A 57 -24.77 4.81 8.33
C ARG A 57 -25.94 3.95 7.80
N SER A 58 -25.97 3.76 6.48
CA SER A 58 -26.92 2.84 5.84
C SER A 58 -26.94 1.49 6.57
N GLY A 59 -28.14 0.99 6.87
CA GLY A 59 -28.33 -0.24 7.64
C GLY A 59 -28.46 -0.08 9.16
N CYS A 60 -28.09 1.09 9.74
CA CYS A 60 -28.30 1.38 11.16
C CYS A 60 -29.66 2.06 11.41
N LEU A 61 -30.20 1.92 12.64
CA LEU A 61 -31.48 2.54 12.99
C LEU A 61 -31.37 4.06 13.07
N GLY A 62 -32.25 4.76 12.37
CA GLY A 62 -32.44 6.21 12.44
C GLY A 62 -33.29 6.65 13.62
N ILE A 63 -33.43 7.96 13.83
CA ILE A 63 -34.30 8.50 14.90
C ILE A 63 -35.74 8.14 14.68
N ALA A 64 -36.26 8.26 13.44
CA ALA A 64 -37.62 7.92 13.09
C ALA A 64 -37.97 6.44 13.36
N GLU A 65 -37.04 5.52 13.07
CA GLU A 65 -37.22 4.08 13.37
C GLU A 65 -37.23 3.83 14.88
N ARG A 66 -36.38 4.54 15.65
CA ARG A 66 -36.36 4.46 17.11
C ARG A 66 -37.64 4.99 17.74
N GLU A 67 -38.22 6.04 17.19
CA GLU A 67 -39.54 6.54 17.62
C GLU A 67 -40.64 5.53 17.33
N GLN A 68 -40.63 4.88 16.17
CA GLN A 68 -41.59 3.81 15.85
C GLN A 68 -41.44 2.60 16.79
N ILE A 69 -40.18 2.26 17.20
CA ILE A 69 -39.95 1.24 18.23
C ILE A 69 -40.57 1.66 19.55
N LEU A 70 -40.38 2.91 20.00
CA LEU A 70 -40.94 3.42 21.24
C LEU A 70 -42.48 3.40 21.22
N VAL A 71 -43.11 3.85 20.15
CA VAL A 71 -44.57 3.81 19.95
C VAL A 71 -45.08 2.37 19.98
N GLY A 72 -44.39 1.45 19.29
CA GLY A 72 -44.76 0.04 19.30
C GLY A 72 -44.64 -0.61 20.68
N ILE A 73 -43.61 -0.26 21.47
CA ILE A 73 -43.45 -0.74 22.85
C ILE A 73 -44.61 -0.22 23.73
N ARG A 74 -44.94 1.06 23.64
CA ARG A 74 -46.03 1.67 24.41
C ARG A 74 -47.40 1.10 24.05
N ALA A 75 -47.61 0.70 22.80
CA ALA A 75 -48.82 0.01 22.31
C ALA A 75 -48.87 -1.49 22.70
N GLY A 76 -47.92 -2.00 23.47
CA GLY A 76 -47.86 -3.40 23.90
C GLY A 76 -47.43 -4.40 22.84
N ASN A 77 -46.98 -3.96 21.65
CA ASN A 77 -46.60 -4.84 20.56
C ASN A 77 -45.34 -5.67 20.89
N SER A 78 -45.26 -6.89 20.34
CA SER A 78 -44.05 -7.70 20.46
C SER A 78 -42.91 -7.08 19.65
N LEU A 79 -41.66 -7.29 20.08
CA LEU A 79 -40.46 -6.77 19.37
C LEU A 79 -40.35 -7.34 17.96
N SER A 80 -40.80 -8.57 17.75
CA SER A 80 -40.85 -9.20 16.42
C SER A 80 -41.85 -8.51 15.49
N SER A 81 -43.06 -8.14 16.02
CA SER A 81 -44.06 -7.39 15.26
C SER A 81 -43.57 -5.98 14.91
N ILE A 82 -42.86 -5.32 15.83
CA ILE A 82 -42.26 -4.00 15.60
C ILE A 82 -41.18 -4.12 14.49
N ALA A 83 -40.33 -5.13 14.56
CA ALA A 83 -39.28 -5.39 13.58
C ALA A 83 -39.83 -5.63 12.17
N LEU A 84 -40.92 -6.42 12.08
CA LEU A 84 -41.60 -6.69 10.82
C LEU A 84 -42.11 -5.39 10.16
N ARG A 85 -42.77 -4.52 10.95
CA ARG A 85 -43.26 -3.23 10.46
C ARG A 85 -42.17 -2.28 9.97
N LEU A 86 -40.98 -2.36 10.60
CA LEU A 86 -39.81 -1.56 10.24
C LEU A 86 -39.02 -2.14 9.06
N GLY A 87 -39.35 -3.35 8.60
CA GLY A 87 -38.55 -4.07 7.61
C GLY A 87 -37.12 -4.39 8.12
N ARG A 88 -36.97 -4.61 9.43
CA ARG A 88 -35.70 -4.91 10.10
C ARG A 88 -35.72 -6.30 10.71
N ALA A 89 -34.52 -6.89 10.87
CA ALA A 89 -34.40 -8.18 11.53
C ALA A 89 -34.86 -8.08 13.01
N PRO A 90 -35.63 -9.05 13.55
CA PRO A 90 -36.05 -9.07 14.95
C PRO A 90 -34.89 -8.91 15.94
N SER A 91 -33.75 -9.52 15.65
CA SER A 91 -32.51 -9.42 16.46
C SER A 91 -31.98 -7.98 16.57
N THR A 92 -32.17 -7.15 15.52
CA THR A 92 -31.76 -5.74 15.52
C THR A 92 -32.61 -4.96 16.52
N VAL A 93 -33.96 -5.09 16.48
CA VAL A 93 -34.86 -4.39 17.39
C VAL A 93 -34.70 -4.90 18.82
N THR A 94 -34.57 -6.21 19.02
CA THR A 94 -34.33 -6.78 20.34
C THR A 94 -33.02 -6.23 20.95
N ARG A 95 -31.93 -6.24 20.21
CA ARG A 95 -30.64 -5.71 20.68
C ARG A 95 -30.73 -4.22 21.00
N GLU A 96 -31.38 -3.43 20.14
CA GLU A 96 -31.59 -1.99 20.35
C GLU A 96 -32.32 -1.73 21.67
N VAL A 97 -33.47 -2.41 21.91
CA VAL A 97 -34.27 -2.25 23.12
C VAL A 97 -33.54 -2.73 24.36
N THR A 98 -32.92 -3.91 24.32
CA THR A 98 -32.18 -4.48 25.48
C THR A 98 -31.00 -3.58 25.86
N THR A 99 -30.24 -3.08 24.88
CA THR A 99 -29.09 -2.21 25.14
C THR A 99 -29.47 -0.84 25.67
N ASN A 100 -30.70 -0.40 25.44
CA ASN A 100 -31.19 0.95 25.78
C ASN A 100 -32.25 0.95 26.91
N GLY A 101 -32.13 0.04 27.88
CA GLY A 101 -32.94 0.05 29.10
C GLY A 101 -34.15 -0.89 29.12
N GLY A 102 -34.24 -1.82 28.15
CA GLY A 102 -35.36 -2.76 28.06
C GLY A 102 -36.64 -2.08 27.65
N ARG A 103 -37.77 -2.81 27.72
CA ARG A 103 -39.09 -2.28 27.31
C ARG A 103 -39.56 -1.13 28.19
N GLU A 104 -39.29 -1.17 29.47
CA GLU A 104 -39.74 -0.17 30.44
C GLU A 104 -38.94 1.13 30.38
N GLY A 105 -37.61 1.01 30.18
CA GLY A 105 -36.71 2.18 30.16
C GLY A 105 -36.32 2.69 28.78
N TYR A 106 -36.92 2.17 27.70
CA TYR A 106 -36.52 2.55 26.35
C TYR A 106 -36.92 3.98 26.00
N SER A 107 -35.96 4.78 25.61
CA SER A 107 -36.12 6.13 25.09
C SER A 107 -35.46 6.28 23.72
N ALA A 108 -36.24 6.59 22.69
CA ALA A 108 -35.76 6.75 21.32
C ALA A 108 -34.66 7.80 21.19
N TRP A 109 -34.85 8.94 21.88
CA TRP A 109 -33.87 10.03 21.91
C TRP A 109 -32.54 9.62 22.61
N SER A 110 -32.68 9.04 23.80
CA SER A 110 -31.49 8.57 24.54
C SER A 110 -30.68 7.52 23.79
N ALA A 111 -31.38 6.58 23.12
CA ALA A 111 -30.78 5.57 22.27
C ALA A 111 -30.08 6.19 21.03
N HIS A 112 -30.73 7.21 20.43
CA HIS A 112 -30.13 7.94 19.30
C HIS A 112 -28.90 8.73 19.70
N GLN A 113 -28.90 9.44 20.83
CA GLN A 113 -27.75 10.17 21.35
C GLN A 113 -26.61 9.22 21.74
N ARG A 114 -26.91 8.05 22.31
CA ARG A 114 -25.92 7.01 22.59
C ARG A 114 -25.27 6.49 21.31
N ALA A 115 -26.08 6.19 20.28
CA ALA A 115 -25.58 5.74 18.99
C ALA A 115 -24.67 6.80 18.32
N ARG A 116 -25.09 8.09 18.36
CA ARG A 116 -24.29 9.23 17.90
C ARG A 116 -22.94 9.33 18.62
N LYS A 117 -22.96 9.23 19.94
CA LYS A 117 -21.74 9.26 20.78
C LYS A 117 -20.81 8.09 20.47
N GLN A 118 -21.36 6.91 20.24
CA GLN A 118 -20.59 5.71 19.88
C GLN A 118 -20.04 5.77 18.45
N ALA A 119 -20.80 6.34 17.51
CA ALA A 119 -20.34 6.53 16.14
C ALA A 119 -19.16 7.52 16.05
N GLY A 120 -19.14 8.52 16.93
CA GLY A 120 -18.06 9.51 17.01
C GLY A 120 -16.84 9.09 17.83
N ARG A 121 -16.83 7.90 18.44
CA ARG A 121 -15.64 7.43 19.17
C ARG A 121 -14.51 7.17 18.18
N PRO A 122 -13.42 7.94 18.21
CA PRO A 122 -12.24 7.58 17.44
C PRO A 122 -11.75 6.24 17.98
N LYS A 123 -11.64 5.24 17.12
CA LYS A 123 -10.93 4.00 17.48
C LYS A 123 -9.51 4.39 17.85
N PRO A 124 -8.94 3.89 18.96
CA PRO A 124 -7.55 4.14 19.29
C PRO A 124 -6.70 3.74 18.09
N CYS A 125 -5.75 4.61 17.73
CA CYS A 125 -4.85 4.33 16.62
C CYS A 125 -3.96 3.15 16.98
N LYS A 126 -4.07 2.04 16.24
CA LYS A 126 -3.26 0.83 16.45
C LYS A 126 -1.76 1.07 16.26
N LEU A 127 -1.39 2.13 15.51
CA LEU A 127 0.00 2.46 15.16
C LEU A 127 0.48 3.74 15.88
N ARG A 128 0.01 3.98 17.10
CA ARG A 128 0.48 5.11 17.89
C ARG A 128 1.77 4.79 18.64
N GLU A 129 1.79 3.67 19.31
CA GLU A 129 2.89 3.19 20.15
C GLU A 129 2.82 1.66 20.28
N GLY A 130 3.93 1.00 20.62
CA GLY A 130 4.01 -0.42 20.94
C GLY A 130 4.57 -1.30 19.82
N ARG A 131 4.73 -2.58 20.11
CA ARG A 131 5.41 -3.59 19.29
C ARG A 131 4.94 -3.61 17.82
N LEU A 132 3.63 -3.49 17.57
CA LEU A 132 3.11 -3.43 16.21
C LEU A 132 3.58 -2.19 15.46
N CYS A 133 3.61 -1.02 16.13
CA CYS A 133 4.09 0.24 15.55
C CYS A 133 5.56 0.13 15.18
N ASP A 134 6.39 -0.39 16.08
CA ASP A 134 7.84 -0.54 15.88
C ASP A 134 8.14 -1.49 14.74
N GLU A 135 7.42 -2.61 14.67
CA GLU A 135 7.60 -3.60 13.60
C GLU A 135 7.15 -3.07 12.23
N VAL A 136 6.04 -2.32 12.18
CA VAL A 136 5.60 -1.64 10.94
C VAL A 136 6.61 -0.59 10.51
N ALA A 137 7.13 0.21 11.45
CA ALA A 137 8.15 1.23 11.17
C ALA A 137 9.44 0.60 10.64
N ARG A 138 9.93 -0.47 11.26
CA ARG A 138 11.11 -1.22 10.82
C ARG A 138 10.97 -1.70 9.38
N ARG A 139 9.84 -2.34 9.04
CA ARG A 139 9.59 -2.86 7.69
C ARG A 139 9.42 -1.75 6.64
N LEU A 140 8.84 -0.61 7.01
CA LEU A 140 8.78 0.55 6.12
C LEU A 140 10.18 1.10 5.82
N LEU A 141 11.09 1.14 6.81
CA LEU A 141 12.50 1.52 6.59
C LEU A 141 13.23 0.52 5.70
N GLU A 142 12.86 -0.75 5.73
CA GLU A 142 13.31 -1.78 4.80
C GLU A 142 12.64 -1.69 3.40
N LEU A 143 11.92 -0.61 3.14
CA LEU A 143 11.22 -0.30 1.89
C LEU A 143 10.07 -1.24 1.55
N TRP A 144 9.51 -1.96 2.52
CA TRP A 144 8.30 -2.76 2.30
C TRP A 144 7.10 -1.85 2.11
N SER A 145 6.20 -2.23 1.22
CA SER A 145 4.93 -1.51 1.05
C SER A 145 3.94 -1.85 2.18
N PRO A 146 3.00 -0.94 2.49
CA PRO A 146 1.95 -1.23 3.47
C PRO A 146 1.16 -2.52 3.21
N ASP A 147 0.95 -2.91 1.95
CA ASP A 147 0.29 -4.17 1.59
C ASP A 147 1.16 -5.39 1.93
N GLU A 148 2.45 -5.35 1.58
CA GLU A 148 3.41 -6.40 1.94
C GLU A 148 3.48 -6.59 3.46
N ILE A 149 3.54 -5.49 4.23
CA ILE A 149 3.58 -5.51 5.69
C ILE A 149 2.30 -6.13 6.26
N ALA A 150 1.14 -5.63 5.84
CA ALA A 150 -0.15 -6.07 6.37
C ALA A 150 -0.42 -7.56 6.10
N ARG A 151 0.04 -8.07 4.96
CA ARG A 151 -0.16 -9.47 4.58
C ARG A 151 0.90 -10.41 5.15
N ARG A 152 2.10 -9.92 5.41
CA ARG A 152 3.18 -10.71 5.97
C ARG A 152 3.10 -10.87 7.49
N LEU A 153 2.62 -9.88 8.22
CA LEU A 153 2.47 -9.93 9.68
C LEU A 153 1.73 -11.18 10.19
N PRO A 154 0.60 -11.62 9.57
CA PRO A 154 -0.06 -12.86 9.95
C PRO A 154 0.77 -14.14 9.75
N LEU A 155 1.68 -14.15 8.81
CA LEU A 155 2.55 -15.29 8.53
C LEU A 155 3.71 -15.36 9.53
N ASP A 156 4.27 -14.20 9.90
CA ASP A 156 5.38 -14.13 10.85
C ASP A 156 4.92 -14.26 12.30
N PHE A 157 3.67 -13.86 12.60
CA PHE A 157 3.08 -13.89 13.94
C PHE A 157 1.71 -14.60 13.93
N PRO A 158 1.64 -15.92 13.62
CA PRO A 158 0.37 -16.62 13.45
C PRO A 158 -0.50 -16.59 14.70
N ASP A 159 0.10 -16.72 15.87
CA ASP A 159 -0.58 -16.85 17.16
C ASP A 159 -0.78 -15.51 17.89
N ASP A 160 -0.34 -14.39 17.30
CA ASP A 160 -0.43 -13.07 17.91
C ASP A 160 -1.47 -12.19 17.20
N PRO A 161 -2.72 -12.11 17.71
CA PRO A 161 -3.78 -11.30 17.10
C PRO A 161 -3.53 -9.79 17.19
N GLU A 162 -2.63 -9.32 18.07
CA GLU A 162 -2.27 -7.91 18.17
C GLU A 162 -1.38 -7.46 17.00
N MET A 163 -0.64 -8.40 16.40
CA MET A 163 0.18 -8.18 15.22
C MET A 163 -0.65 -8.22 13.92
N ARG A 164 -1.84 -7.65 13.95
CA ARG A 164 -2.76 -7.55 12.80
C ARG A 164 -3.09 -6.10 12.50
N VAL A 165 -2.80 -5.66 11.28
CA VAL A 165 -3.09 -4.31 10.79
C VAL A 165 -3.48 -4.35 9.32
N SER A 166 -4.39 -3.48 8.89
CA SER A 166 -4.71 -3.32 7.47
C SER A 166 -3.71 -2.36 6.80
N HIS A 167 -3.45 -2.57 5.51
CA HIS A 167 -2.62 -1.66 4.73
C HIS A 167 -3.18 -0.22 4.74
N GLU A 168 -4.51 -0.07 4.77
CA GLU A 168 -5.17 1.23 4.86
C GLU A 168 -4.86 1.93 6.20
N THR A 169 -4.84 1.19 7.32
CA THR A 169 -4.45 1.74 8.63
C THR A 169 -3.00 2.25 8.60
N ILE A 170 -2.10 1.52 7.91
CA ILE A 170 -0.71 1.96 7.74
C ILE A 170 -0.66 3.24 6.89
N TYR A 171 -1.37 3.29 5.75
CA TYR A 171 -1.45 4.50 4.93
C TYR A 171 -2.01 5.69 5.71
N GLN A 172 -3.10 5.51 6.45
CA GLN A 172 -3.70 6.57 7.26
C GLN A 172 -2.74 7.07 8.33
N SER A 173 -1.98 6.20 8.99
CA SER A 173 -0.98 6.63 9.98
C SER A 173 0.13 7.47 9.34
N LEU A 174 0.54 7.13 8.11
CA LEU A 174 1.57 7.88 7.38
C LEU A 174 1.08 9.24 6.86
N PHE A 175 -0.18 9.34 6.39
CA PHE A 175 -0.68 10.54 5.71
C PHE A 175 -1.57 11.43 6.55
N VAL A 176 -2.31 10.91 7.52
CA VAL A 176 -3.35 11.64 8.25
C VAL A 176 -2.91 12.04 9.67
N GLN A 177 -2.18 11.22 10.40
CA GLN A 177 -1.95 11.39 11.84
C GLN A 177 -0.62 12.01 12.22
N GLY A 178 0.24 12.36 11.32
CA GLY A 178 1.61 12.73 11.66
C GLY A 178 1.95 14.20 11.50
N ARG A 179 2.19 14.90 12.58
CA ARG A 179 3.09 16.07 12.64
C ARG A 179 4.41 15.56 13.21
N GLY A 180 5.42 15.28 12.35
CA GLY A 180 6.74 14.85 12.83
C GLY A 180 7.70 14.45 11.69
N GLU A 181 9.00 14.46 11.98
CA GLU A 181 10.09 14.17 11.05
C GLU A 181 10.07 12.73 10.54
N LEU A 182 9.83 11.76 11.42
CA LEU A 182 9.74 10.33 11.11
C LEU A 182 8.72 10.02 10.01
N ARG A 183 7.62 10.76 9.95
CA ARG A 183 6.60 10.62 8.90
C ARG A 183 7.11 11.00 7.52
N ARG A 184 7.88 12.08 7.40
CA ARG A 184 8.43 12.53 6.10
C ARG A 184 9.42 11.52 5.55
N GLU A 185 10.22 10.91 6.42
CA GLU A 185 11.15 9.85 6.04
C GLU A 185 10.42 8.58 5.60
N LEU A 186 9.44 8.09 6.37
CA LEU A 186 8.66 6.91 6.03
C LEU A 186 7.81 7.08 4.76
N ALA A 187 7.27 8.27 4.51
CA ALA A 187 6.54 8.57 3.28
C ALA A 187 7.44 8.55 2.03
N ARG A 188 8.74 8.90 2.17
CA ARG A 188 9.73 8.79 1.08
C ARG A 188 10.04 7.32 0.72
N CYS A 189 9.83 6.39 1.63
CA CYS A 189 10.02 4.96 1.39
C CYS A 189 8.95 4.35 0.48
N LEU A 190 7.85 5.05 0.20
CA LEU A 190 6.81 4.58 -0.70
C LEU A 190 7.21 4.71 -2.18
N ARG A 191 6.83 3.71 -2.99
CA ARG A 191 7.21 3.57 -4.41
C ARG A 191 6.72 4.71 -5.34
N SER A 192 5.76 5.53 -4.94
CA SER A 192 5.06 6.49 -5.79
C SER A 192 5.73 7.86 -5.86
N GLY A 193 6.70 8.02 -6.77
CA GLY A 193 7.36 9.31 -7.04
C GLY A 193 7.16 9.88 -8.45
N ARG A 194 6.09 9.52 -9.20
CA ARG A 194 5.91 9.99 -10.58
C ARG A 194 4.83 11.03 -10.75
N THR A 195 5.21 12.18 -11.31
CA THR A 195 4.32 13.31 -11.66
C THR A 195 4.04 13.49 -13.15
N SER A 196 4.63 12.72 -14.08
CA SER A 196 4.30 12.86 -15.51
C SER A 196 4.62 11.64 -16.39
N ARG A 197 3.84 11.50 -17.50
CA ARG A 197 3.93 10.46 -18.53
C ARG A 197 4.82 10.93 -19.68
N LYS A 198 5.86 10.16 -20.04
CA LYS A 198 6.74 10.46 -21.17
C LYS A 198 6.12 10.05 -22.51
N LYS A 199 6.28 10.91 -23.55
CA LYS A 199 5.89 10.63 -24.95
C LYS A 199 6.70 9.48 -25.55
N ARG A 200 6.06 8.62 -26.35
CA ARG A 200 6.69 7.59 -27.20
C ARG A 200 7.34 8.23 -28.42
N GLY A 201 8.50 7.70 -28.81
CA GLY A 201 8.99 7.86 -30.17
C GLY A 201 10.46 8.26 -30.27
N THR A 202 11.35 7.26 -30.46
CA THR A 202 12.57 7.40 -31.27
C THR A 202 12.84 6.02 -31.87
N PRO A 203 13.05 5.88 -33.19
CA PRO A 203 13.34 4.60 -33.81
C PRO A 203 14.70 4.08 -33.32
N ASP A 204 14.72 2.78 -32.97
CA ASP A 204 15.91 2.09 -32.48
C ASP A 204 16.85 1.78 -33.66
N ARG A 205 18.05 2.37 -33.64
CA ARG A 205 19.11 2.15 -34.63
C ARG A 205 20.16 1.13 -34.17
N ARG A 206 19.81 0.22 -33.25
CA ARG A 206 20.76 -0.79 -32.78
C ARG A 206 20.99 -1.84 -33.83
N GLY A 207 22.27 -2.18 -34.08
CA GLY A 207 22.65 -3.28 -34.98
C GLY A 207 22.15 -4.62 -34.47
N ARG A 208 21.82 -5.55 -35.37
CA ARG A 208 21.45 -6.92 -35.00
C ARG A 208 22.66 -7.67 -34.45
N ILE A 209 22.50 -8.34 -33.32
CA ILE A 209 23.51 -9.25 -32.74
C ILE A 209 23.52 -10.52 -33.58
N PRO A 210 24.66 -10.97 -34.14
CA PRO A 210 24.71 -12.21 -34.93
C PRO A 210 24.42 -13.45 -34.09
N GLY A 211 23.72 -14.43 -34.66
CA GLY A 211 23.49 -15.74 -34.00
C GLY A 211 22.53 -15.73 -32.81
N MET A 212 21.66 -14.71 -32.70
CA MET A 212 20.63 -14.69 -31.66
C MET A 212 19.63 -15.83 -31.84
N VAL A 213 19.34 -16.54 -30.73
CA VAL A 213 18.23 -17.47 -30.63
C VAL A 213 17.00 -16.74 -30.11
N ASN A 214 15.90 -16.75 -30.87
CA ASN A 214 14.70 -16.03 -30.51
C ASN A 214 13.99 -16.69 -29.33
N ILE A 215 13.24 -15.89 -28.55
CA ILE A 215 12.44 -16.38 -27.42
C ILE A 215 11.39 -17.41 -27.83
N SER A 216 10.96 -17.43 -29.09
CA SER A 216 10.04 -18.45 -29.64
C SER A 216 10.64 -19.87 -29.65
N GLU A 217 11.96 -19.98 -29.66
CA GLU A 217 12.68 -21.26 -29.64
C GLU A 217 12.92 -21.75 -28.19
N ARG A 218 12.53 -20.97 -27.19
CA ARG A 218 12.67 -21.31 -25.79
C ARG A 218 11.73 -22.47 -25.43
N PRO A 219 12.19 -23.46 -24.61
CA PRO A 219 11.34 -24.58 -24.16
C PRO A 219 10.02 -24.13 -23.56
N ALA A 220 8.93 -24.84 -23.85
CA ALA A 220 7.58 -24.49 -23.38
C ALA A 220 7.47 -24.47 -21.83
N GLU A 221 8.23 -25.33 -21.14
CA GLU A 221 8.29 -25.38 -19.67
C GLU A 221 8.68 -24.05 -19.00
N VAL A 222 9.36 -23.18 -19.76
CA VAL A 222 9.75 -21.86 -19.26
C VAL A 222 8.56 -20.89 -19.22
N ALA A 223 7.48 -21.16 -19.95
CA ALA A 223 6.36 -20.24 -20.11
C ALA A 223 5.50 -20.16 -18.85
N ASP A 224 5.19 -21.27 -18.21
CA ASP A 224 4.30 -21.37 -17.03
C ASP A 224 4.97 -20.99 -15.71
N ARG A 225 6.29 -20.82 -15.69
CA ARG A 225 7.09 -20.48 -14.49
C ARG A 225 7.04 -21.55 -13.40
N ALA A 226 6.70 -22.78 -13.72
CA ALA A 226 6.65 -23.88 -12.77
C ALA A 226 8.03 -24.48 -12.51
N VAL A 227 8.90 -24.45 -13.54
CA VAL A 227 10.24 -25.03 -13.47
C VAL A 227 11.27 -23.98 -13.08
N PRO A 228 11.96 -24.11 -11.94
CA PRO A 228 13.01 -23.18 -11.54
C PRO A 228 14.29 -23.35 -12.38
N GLY A 229 15.13 -22.29 -12.34
CA GLY A 229 16.38 -22.26 -13.06
C GLY A 229 16.37 -21.45 -14.36
N HIS A 230 15.26 -20.81 -14.68
CA HIS A 230 15.12 -19.93 -15.84
C HIS A 230 15.13 -18.46 -15.39
N TRP A 231 16.07 -17.68 -15.96
CA TRP A 231 16.37 -16.32 -15.54
C TRP A 231 15.95 -15.29 -16.58
N GLU A 232 15.55 -14.12 -16.11
CA GLU A 232 15.35 -12.92 -16.93
C GLU A 232 16.45 -11.92 -16.58
N GLY A 233 17.21 -11.46 -17.58
CA GLY A 233 18.31 -10.52 -17.39
C GLY A 233 18.04 -9.14 -17.99
N ASP A 234 18.69 -8.11 -17.44
CA ASP A 234 18.61 -6.70 -17.91
C ASP A 234 19.74 -5.85 -17.29
N LEU A 235 19.93 -4.64 -17.82
CA LEU A 235 20.78 -3.62 -17.24
C LEU A 235 19.96 -2.47 -16.64
N ILE A 236 20.26 -2.13 -15.40
CA ILE A 236 19.82 -0.87 -14.80
C ILE A 236 20.87 0.20 -15.09
N LEU A 237 20.50 1.17 -15.91
CA LEU A 237 21.39 2.28 -16.29
C LEU A 237 21.32 3.41 -15.24
N GLY A 238 22.48 3.93 -14.87
CA GLY A 238 22.64 5.13 -14.05
C GLY A 238 22.49 6.42 -14.84
N GLU A 239 23.02 7.50 -14.30
CA GLU A 239 22.96 8.83 -14.90
C GLU A 239 23.59 8.83 -16.30
N ASN A 240 22.84 9.38 -17.26
CA ASN A 240 23.23 9.49 -18.68
C ASN A 240 23.70 8.15 -19.31
N GLY A 241 23.38 7.01 -18.70
CA GLY A 241 23.78 5.69 -19.16
C GLY A 241 25.29 5.40 -19.06
N ARG A 242 26.02 6.16 -18.26
CA ARG A 242 27.49 6.00 -18.10
C ARG A 242 27.86 4.82 -17.22
N SER A 243 27.03 4.52 -16.24
CA SER A 243 27.21 3.38 -15.34
C SER A 243 26.00 2.45 -15.41
N ALA A 244 26.20 1.18 -15.03
CA ALA A 244 25.14 0.18 -15.03
C ALA A 244 25.36 -0.86 -13.93
N VAL A 245 24.26 -1.50 -13.52
CA VAL A 245 24.23 -2.70 -12.71
C VAL A 245 23.42 -3.73 -13.47
N GLY A 246 23.95 -4.93 -13.67
CA GLY A 246 23.22 -6.02 -14.28
C GLY A 246 22.26 -6.68 -13.26
N THR A 247 21.17 -7.20 -13.76
CA THR A 247 20.16 -7.92 -12.97
C THR A 247 19.86 -9.27 -13.59
N LEU A 248 19.81 -10.30 -12.77
CA LEU A 248 19.25 -11.60 -13.12
C LEU A 248 18.10 -11.89 -12.14
N VAL A 249 16.92 -12.18 -12.67
CA VAL A 249 15.73 -12.50 -11.87
C VAL A 249 15.27 -13.90 -12.22
N GLU A 250 15.25 -14.79 -11.23
CA GLU A 250 14.72 -16.13 -11.41
C GLU A 250 13.20 -16.06 -11.53
N ARG A 251 12.64 -16.79 -12.51
CA ARG A 251 11.24 -16.62 -12.95
C ARG A 251 10.22 -17.23 -11.99
N THR A 252 10.56 -18.30 -11.31
CA THR A 252 9.69 -19.02 -10.37
C THR A 252 9.72 -18.38 -8.98
N THR A 253 10.91 -18.29 -8.41
CA THR A 253 11.15 -17.81 -7.03
C THR A 253 11.24 -16.31 -6.90
N ARG A 254 11.39 -15.59 -8.01
CA ARG A 254 11.66 -14.13 -8.04
C ARG A 254 12.98 -13.73 -7.38
N LEU A 255 13.87 -14.70 -7.15
CA LEU A 255 15.20 -14.41 -6.63
C LEU A 255 15.94 -13.44 -7.55
N VAL A 256 16.58 -12.46 -6.97
CA VAL A 256 17.34 -11.43 -7.69
C VAL A 256 18.82 -11.62 -7.42
N LEU A 257 19.61 -11.61 -8.47
CA LEU A 257 21.07 -11.51 -8.41
C LEU A 257 21.49 -10.20 -9.08
N LEU A 258 22.40 -9.47 -8.47
CA LEU A 258 22.94 -8.24 -9.01
C LEU A 258 24.36 -8.48 -9.53
N LEU A 259 24.62 -8.02 -10.75
CA LEU A 259 25.92 -8.11 -11.39
C LEU A 259 26.67 -6.81 -11.16
N HIS A 260 27.81 -6.89 -10.46
CA HIS A 260 28.72 -5.76 -10.31
C HIS A 260 29.57 -5.63 -11.57
N LEU A 261 29.46 -4.49 -12.24
CA LEU A 261 30.16 -4.20 -13.50
C LEU A 261 31.30 -3.19 -13.22
N GLU A 262 32.42 -3.70 -12.71
CA GLU A 262 33.59 -2.88 -12.32
C GLU A 262 34.15 -2.13 -13.52
N ASP A 263 34.29 -2.83 -14.66
CA ASP A 263 34.88 -2.31 -15.90
C ASP A 263 33.84 -1.72 -16.86
N GLY A 264 32.71 -1.24 -16.33
CA GLY A 264 31.64 -0.64 -17.12
C GLY A 264 30.70 -1.68 -17.76
N ARG A 265 29.95 -1.25 -18.78
CA ARG A 265 28.88 -2.03 -19.41
C ARG A 265 29.24 -2.66 -20.77
N SER A 266 30.51 -2.90 -21.03
CA SER A 266 30.92 -3.60 -22.25
C SER A 266 30.39 -5.04 -22.25
N ALA A 267 30.20 -5.63 -23.45
CA ALA A 267 29.72 -6.99 -23.55
C ALA A 267 30.63 -8.00 -22.81
N VAL A 268 31.95 -7.76 -22.86
CA VAL A 268 32.94 -8.57 -22.15
C VAL A 268 32.77 -8.46 -20.62
N SER A 269 32.60 -7.25 -20.10
CA SER A 269 32.35 -7.01 -18.66
C SER A 269 31.05 -7.67 -18.18
N VAL A 270 29.97 -7.54 -18.96
CA VAL A 270 28.67 -8.14 -18.64
C VAL A 270 28.79 -9.67 -18.65
N GLU A 271 29.40 -10.24 -19.66
CA GLU A 271 29.62 -11.68 -19.79
C GLU A 271 30.46 -12.24 -18.62
N ALA A 272 31.56 -11.58 -18.26
CA ALA A 272 32.42 -12.00 -17.14
C ALA A 272 31.67 -11.94 -15.79
N ALA A 273 30.92 -10.85 -15.55
CA ALA A 273 30.09 -10.71 -14.33
C ALA A 273 28.97 -11.75 -14.26
N MET A 274 28.30 -12.04 -15.40
CA MET A 274 27.27 -13.09 -15.47
C MET A 274 27.86 -14.46 -15.16
N ARG A 275 28.98 -14.81 -15.77
CA ARG A 275 29.68 -16.09 -15.54
C ARG A 275 30.05 -16.26 -14.07
N LYS A 276 30.70 -15.25 -13.48
CA LYS A 276 31.06 -15.23 -12.06
C LYS A 276 29.85 -15.44 -11.14
N THR A 277 28.74 -14.75 -11.44
CA THR A 277 27.54 -14.80 -10.61
C THR A 277 26.81 -16.13 -10.75
N ILE A 278 26.64 -16.64 -11.96
CA ILE A 278 25.93 -17.91 -12.21
C ILE A 278 26.70 -19.10 -11.65
N ALA A 279 28.02 -19.04 -11.64
CA ALA A 279 28.86 -20.09 -11.04
C ALA A 279 28.57 -20.32 -9.54
N THR A 280 27.96 -19.37 -8.85
CA THR A 280 27.57 -19.50 -7.43
C THR A 280 26.26 -20.26 -7.22
N LEU A 281 25.49 -20.53 -8.28
CA LEU A 281 24.22 -21.24 -8.21
C LEU A 281 24.41 -22.77 -8.26
N PRO A 282 23.48 -23.55 -7.70
CA PRO A 282 23.38 -25.00 -7.98
C PRO A 282 23.21 -25.26 -9.48
N VAL A 283 23.72 -26.37 -9.95
CA VAL A 283 23.70 -26.72 -11.41
C VAL A 283 22.27 -26.83 -11.92
N GLU A 284 21.35 -27.35 -11.11
CA GLU A 284 19.93 -27.56 -11.41
C GLU A 284 19.20 -26.23 -11.69
N LEU A 285 19.75 -25.13 -11.20
CA LEU A 285 19.18 -23.77 -11.35
C LEU A 285 19.88 -22.93 -12.44
N ARG A 286 20.68 -23.55 -13.30
CA ARG A 286 21.43 -22.91 -14.39
C ARG A 286 20.87 -23.33 -15.75
N LYS A 287 19.53 -23.18 -16.00
CA LYS A 287 18.90 -23.75 -17.20
C LYS A 287 18.92 -22.82 -18.40
N SER A 288 18.45 -21.60 -18.29
CA SER A 288 18.46 -20.62 -19.39
C SER A 288 18.39 -19.19 -18.91
N ILE A 289 18.77 -18.25 -19.76
CA ILE A 289 18.64 -16.82 -19.54
C ILE A 289 17.85 -16.21 -20.70
N THR A 290 16.91 -15.32 -20.39
CA THR A 290 16.20 -14.51 -21.37
C THR A 290 16.66 -13.06 -21.25
N TRP A 291 17.08 -12.43 -22.33
CA TRP A 291 17.60 -11.06 -22.36
C TRP A 291 16.92 -10.25 -23.47
N ASP A 292 17.08 -8.91 -23.46
CA ASP A 292 16.69 -8.12 -24.62
C ASP A 292 17.79 -8.11 -25.70
N GLN A 293 17.52 -7.44 -26.82
CA GLN A 293 18.46 -7.34 -27.93
C GLN A 293 19.49 -6.18 -27.71
N GLY A 294 19.97 -6.01 -26.47
CA GLY A 294 20.96 -5.00 -26.15
C GLY A 294 22.37 -5.39 -26.60
N ALA A 295 23.15 -4.40 -27.09
CA ALA A 295 24.52 -4.62 -27.58
C ALA A 295 25.47 -5.20 -26.51
N GLU A 296 25.13 -5.05 -25.23
CA GLU A 296 25.84 -5.65 -24.10
C GLU A 296 25.83 -7.18 -24.10
N MET A 297 24.97 -7.80 -24.95
CA MET A 297 24.91 -9.24 -25.11
C MET A 297 25.56 -9.75 -26.40
N SER A 298 26.40 -8.94 -27.06
CA SER A 298 27.09 -9.35 -28.29
C SER A 298 28.04 -10.55 -28.13
N THR A 299 28.47 -10.84 -26.89
CA THR A 299 29.31 -12.01 -26.52
C THR A 299 28.52 -13.22 -26.03
N HIS A 300 27.17 -13.26 -26.22
CA HIS A 300 26.28 -14.32 -25.73
C HIS A 300 26.72 -15.73 -26.16
N ALA A 301 27.26 -15.87 -27.39
CA ALA A 301 27.74 -17.17 -27.88
C ALA A 301 28.93 -17.69 -27.06
N ALA A 302 29.90 -16.80 -26.71
CA ALA A 302 31.01 -17.14 -25.85
C ALA A 302 30.55 -17.56 -24.45
N PHE A 303 29.57 -16.84 -23.90
CA PHE A 303 28.94 -17.20 -22.62
C PHE A 303 28.30 -18.59 -22.67
N THR A 304 27.48 -18.87 -23.68
CA THR A 304 26.82 -20.16 -23.85
C THR A 304 27.84 -21.29 -24.02
N THR A 305 28.88 -21.07 -24.80
CA THR A 305 29.95 -22.06 -25.00
C THR A 305 30.68 -22.37 -23.67
N ALA A 306 30.95 -21.33 -22.87
CA ALA A 306 31.69 -21.46 -21.61
C ALA A 306 30.86 -22.05 -20.45
N THR A 307 29.56 -21.85 -20.45
CA THR A 307 28.68 -22.23 -19.32
C THR A 307 27.69 -23.35 -19.64
N GLY A 308 27.46 -23.67 -20.91
CA GLY A 308 26.40 -24.57 -21.35
C GLY A 308 24.97 -23.99 -21.24
N ILE A 309 24.81 -22.72 -20.82
CA ILE A 309 23.52 -22.09 -20.55
C ILE A 309 23.06 -21.34 -21.80
N PRO A 310 21.93 -21.69 -22.42
CA PRO A 310 21.40 -20.97 -23.58
C PRO A 310 20.86 -19.61 -23.20
N ILE A 311 21.06 -18.62 -24.09
CA ILE A 311 20.48 -17.27 -23.98
C ILE A 311 19.44 -17.10 -25.08
N TYR A 312 18.22 -16.72 -24.69
CA TYR A 312 17.11 -16.41 -25.58
C TYR A 312 16.84 -14.91 -25.60
N PHE A 313 16.60 -14.37 -26.80
CA PHE A 313 16.37 -12.95 -26.98
C PHE A 313 14.88 -12.64 -27.19
N CYS A 314 14.39 -11.64 -26.44
CA CYS A 314 13.04 -11.14 -26.56
C CYS A 314 12.82 -10.49 -27.93
N ASP A 315 11.55 -10.47 -28.37
CA ASP A 315 11.17 -9.69 -29.54
C ASP A 315 11.36 -8.19 -29.29
N PRO A 316 11.70 -7.42 -30.32
CA PRO A 316 11.79 -5.96 -30.21
C PRO A 316 10.49 -5.37 -29.67
N HIS A 317 10.59 -4.45 -28.73
CA HIS A 317 9.45 -3.76 -28.12
C HIS A 317 8.44 -4.65 -27.37
N ALA A 318 8.82 -5.87 -26.95
CA ALA A 318 7.99 -6.80 -26.18
C ALA A 318 8.37 -6.89 -24.69
N PRO A 319 8.21 -5.80 -23.88
CA PRO A 319 8.62 -5.78 -22.47
C PRO A 319 7.87 -6.80 -21.62
N TRP A 320 6.64 -7.20 -22.02
CA TRP A 320 5.86 -8.22 -21.32
C TRP A 320 6.53 -9.60 -21.30
N GLN A 321 7.44 -9.88 -22.23
CA GLN A 321 8.20 -11.14 -22.27
C GLN A 321 9.20 -11.25 -21.11
N ARG A 322 9.54 -10.13 -20.45
CA ARG A 322 10.41 -10.03 -19.26
C ARG A 322 9.72 -9.35 -18.07
N GLY A 323 8.46 -9.66 -17.84
CA GLY A 323 7.64 -9.02 -16.82
C GLY A 323 8.18 -9.17 -15.39
N SER A 324 8.92 -10.24 -15.07
CA SER A 324 9.56 -10.43 -13.76
C SER A 324 10.66 -9.41 -13.55
N ASN A 325 11.48 -9.20 -14.57
CA ASN A 325 12.59 -8.28 -14.52
C ASN A 325 12.12 -6.82 -14.50
N GLU A 326 11.15 -6.44 -15.33
CA GLU A 326 10.60 -5.09 -15.35
C GLU A 326 10.04 -4.68 -13.97
N ASN A 327 9.28 -5.56 -13.31
CA ASN A 327 8.78 -5.30 -11.97
C ASN A 327 9.90 -5.17 -10.94
N THR A 328 10.90 -6.05 -11.00
CA THR A 328 12.06 -6.04 -10.10
C THR A 328 12.90 -4.79 -10.30
N ASN A 329 13.14 -4.38 -11.54
CA ASN A 329 13.84 -3.14 -11.85
C ASN A 329 13.12 -1.91 -11.31
N GLY A 330 11.77 -1.94 -11.32
CA GLY A 330 10.95 -0.91 -10.67
C GLY A 330 11.17 -0.82 -9.14
N LEU A 331 11.43 -1.93 -8.46
CA LEU A 331 11.76 -1.97 -7.03
C LEU A 331 13.22 -1.55 -6.80
N LEU A 332 14.14 -2.03 -7.62
CA LEU A 332 15.56 -1.65 -7.55
C LEU A 332 15.79 -0.14 -7.67
N ARG A 333 14.89 0.59 -8.36
CA ARG A 333 14.96 2.05 -8.46
C ARG A 333 14.76 2.79 -7.14
N GLN A 334 14.29 2.14 -6.11
CA GLN A 334 14.28 2.69 -4.74
C GLN A 334 15.70 2.75 -4.14
N TYR A 335 16.58 1.84 -4.54
CA TYR A 335 17.99 1.75 -4.10
C TYR A 335 18.95 2.40 -5.10
N LEU A 336 18.66 2.26 -6.38
CA LEU A 336 19.50 2.68 -7.52
C LEU A 336 18.74 3.71 -8.39
N PRO A 337 18.62 4.97 -7.95
CA PRO A 337 17.89 6.01 -8.70
C PRO A 337 18.50 6.27 -10.08
N LYS A 338 17.68 6.63 -11.07
CA LYS A 338 18.15 6.89 -12.46
C LYS A 338 19.14 8.04 -12.59
N SER A 339 19.06 9.01 -11.69
CA SER A 339 19.87 10.23 -11.68
C SER A 339 21.17 10.10 -10.90
N THR A 340 21.60 8.87 -10.56
CA THR A 340 22.79 8.64 -9.77
C THR A 340 23.83 7.84 -10.56
N ASP A 341 25.09 8.06 -10.23
CA ASP A 341 26.21 7.27 -10.75
C ASP A 341 26.27 5.93 -10.00
N LEU A 342 25.94 4.84 -10.70
CA LEU A 342 25.89 3.51 -10.14
C LEU A 342 27.27 2.85 -9.96
N SER A 343 28.32 3.41 -10.57
CA SER A 343 29.70 2.91 -10.40
C SER A 343 30.25 3.10 -8.97
N ARG A 344 29.59 3.98 -8.19
CA ARG A 344 29.96 4.21 -6.79
C ARG A 344 29.56 3.06 -5.85
N HIS A 345 28.70 2.17 -6.29
CA HIS A 345 28.27 1.04 -5.49
C HIS A 345 29.29 -0.09 -5.55
N THR A 346 29.83 -0.46 -4.41
CA THR A 346 30.73 -1.59 -4.26
C THR A 346 29.98 -2.93 -4.40
N ALA A 347 30.69 -4.02 -4.61
CA ALA A 347 30.13 -5.37 -4.59
C ALA A 347 29.41 -5.67 -3.25
N ALA A 348 29.90 -5.14 -2.13
CA ALA A 348 29.27 -5.27 -0.82
C ALA A 348 27.93 -4.52 -0.74
N ASP A 349 27.86 -3.30 -1.31
CA ASP A 349 26.62 -2.53 -1.38
C ASP A 349 25.56 -3.25 -2.23
N LEU A 350 25.97 -3.77 -3.39
CA LEU A 350 25.06 -4.54 -4.24
C LEU A 350 24.57 -5.82 -3.55
N LYS A 351 25.42 -6.53 -2.82
CA LYS A 351 25.00 -7.68 -2.01
C LYS A 351 24.00 -7.29 -0.92
N ARG A 352 24.16 -6.14 -0.26
CA ARG A 352 23.21 -5.63 0.73
C ARG A 352 21.85 -5.31 0.09
N ILE A 353 21.85 -4.64 -1.06
CA ILE A 353 20.63 -4.33 -1.83
C ILE A 353 19.95 -5.62 -2.29
N GLN A 354 20.71 -6.55 -2.83
CA GLN A 354 20.22 -7.86 -3.27
C GLN A 354 19.54 -8.61 -2.13
N ARG A 355 20.15 -8.67 -0.95
CA ARG A 355 19.60 -9.30 0.24
C ARG A 355 18.28 -8.62 0.66
N SER A 356 18.29 -7.30 0.79
CA SER A 356 17.08 -6.53 1.14
C SER A 356 15.92 -6.78 0.17
N LEU A 357 16.20 -6.92 -1.13
CA LEU A 357 15.20 -7.24 -2.15
C LEU A 357 14.70 -8.69 -2.05
N ASN A 358 15.59 -9.63 -1.77
CA ASN A 358 15.25 -11.05 -1.68
C ASN A 358 14.52 -11.41 -0.38
N ASP A 359 14.70 -10.60 0.67
CA ASP A 359 13.98 -10.74 1.95
C ASP A 359 12.67 -9.95 1.99
N ARG A 360 12.34 -9.24 0.92
CA ARG A 360 11.08 -8.50 0.80
C ARG A 360 9.97 -9.39 0.21
N PRO A 361 8.78 -9.50 0.86
CA PRO A 361 7.68 -10.36 0.40
C PRO A 361 7.19 -10.02 -0.99
N ARG A 362 6.71 -11.03 -1.71
CA ARG A 362 6.13 -10.88 -3.06
C ARG A 362 4.68 -11.37 -3.09
N LYS A 363 3.78 -10.51 -3.53
CA LYS A 363 2.37 -10.87 -3.70
C LYS A 363 2.20 -12.11 -4.59
N THR A 364 3.01 -12.23 -5.65
CA THR A 364 3.00 -13.37 -6.58
C THR A 364 3.48 -14.68 -5.97
N LEU A 365 4.11 -14.64 -4.80
CA LEU A 365 4.56 -15.79 -4.02
C LEU A 365 3.69 -16.01 -2.76
N GLY A 366 2.46 -15.49 -2.74
CA GLY A 366 1.62 -15.57 -1.54
C GLY A 366 2.21 -14.84 -0.33
N TYR A 367 3.01 -13.79 -0.57
CA TYR A 367 3.75 -13.02 0.44
C TYR A 367 4.91 -13.76 1.11
N MET A 368 5.35 -14.88 0.56
CA MET A 368 6.69 -15.41 0.83
C MET A 368 7.74 -14.46 0.24
N THR A 369 8.94 -14.51 0.81
CA THR A 369 10.11 -13.82 0.26
C THR A 369 10.75 -14.64 -0.86
N PRO A 370 11.44 -14.01 -1.83
CA PRO A 370 12.27 -14.72 -2.79
C PRO A 370 13.29 -15.66 -2.15
N SER A 371 13.90 -15.28 -1.03
CA SER A 371 14.83 -16.12 -0.27
C SER A 371 14.17 -17.40 0.25
N GLU A 372 12.96 -17.30 0.81
CA GLU A 372 12.19 -18.47 1.29
C GLU A 372 11.79 -19.39 0.12
N ALA A 373 11.24 -18.81 -0.95
CA ALA A 373 10.87 -19.58 -2.13
C ALA A 373 12.06 -20.29 -2.76
N TYR A 374 13.22 -19.63 -2.82
CA TYR A 374 14.46 -20.22 -3.31
C TYR A 374 14.96 -21.36 -2.41
N ALA A 375 14.93 -21.17 -1.09
CA ALA A 375 15.30 -22.22 -0.15
C ALA A 375 14.42 -23.48 -0.28
N GLN A 376 13.11 -23.32 -0.50
CA GLN A 376 12.20 -24.44 -0.77
C GLN A 376 12.58 -25.19 -2.06
N VAL A 377 12.91 -24.47 -3.12
CA VAL A 377 13.34 -25.06 -4.38
C VAL A 377 14.65 -25.84 -4.21
N VAL A 378 15.64 -25.25 -3.56
CA VAL A 378 16.93 -25.94 -3.30
C VAL A 378 16.72 -27.19 -2.46
N ALA A 379 15.89 -27.12 -1.41
CA ALA A 379 15.58 -28.29 -0.59
C ALA A 379 14.83 -29.41 -1.34
N ALA A 380 14.07 -29.06 -2.38
CA ALA A 380 13.35 -30.04 -3.21
C ALA A 380 14.23 -30.66 -4.31
N THR A 381 15.38 -30.06 -4.61
CA THR A 381 16.32 -30.55 -5.65
C THR A 381 17.55 -31.25 -5.06
N ALA A 382 17.79 -31.15 -3.75
CA ALA A 382 18.83 -31.87 -3.00
C ALA A 382 18.35 -33.27 -2.59
#